data_fe07e8e4f4832001413ad49ee250f808
#
_entry.id   fe07e8e4f4832001413ad49ee250f808
#
_cell.length_a   1.000
_cell.length_b   1.000
_cell.length_c   1.000
_cell.angle_alpha   90.00
_cell.angle_beta   90.00
_cell.angle_gamma   90.00
#
_symmetry.space_group_name_H-M   'P 1'
#
loop_
_entity.id
_entity.type
_entity.pdbx_description
1 polymer ?
#
loop_
_entity_poly.entity_id
_entity_poly.type
_entity_poly.pdbx_seq_one_letter_code
_entity_poly.pdbx_strand_id
1 'polypeptide(L)'
;AYAEGFDLFACANKPELPEDYRFDFNLADIAEVWRRGSVVSSWLLDLTASALAENPSLSNFTGFVQDSGEGRWTIQTAIEEAVPVDVLATSLFARFRSRQENTFADKILSAMRNKFGGHIEKPAGG
;
A
#
# COMPACT_ATOMS: atom_id res chain seq x y z
N ALA A 1 -3.60 6.53 -0.78
CA ALA A 1 -5.02 6.23 -1.02
C ALA A 1 -5.26 5.50 -2.34
N TYR A 2 -4.80 6.01 -3.52
CA TYR A 2 -4.99 5.29 -4.80
C TYR A 2 -4.39 3.88 -4.76
N ALA A 3 -3.15 3.75 -4.30
CA ALA A 3 -2.47 2.45 -4.23
C ALA A 3 -3.24 1.44 -3.37
N GLU A 4 -3.77 1.85 -2.23
CA GLU A 4 -4.59 0.99 -1.35
C GLU A 4 -5.89 0.55 -2.03
N GLY A 5 -6.55 1.44 -2.79
CA GLY A 5 -7.73 1.10 -3.58
C GLY A 5 -7.44 0.07 -4.66
N PHE A 6 -6.35 0.24 -5.41
CA PHE A 6 -5.93 -0.73 -6.43
C PHE A 6 -5.47 -2.06 -5.83
N ASP A 7 -4.83 -2.05 -4.66
CA ASP A 7 -4.46 -3.27 -3.93
C ASP A 7 -5.69 -4.08 -3.48
N LEU A 8 -6.75 -3.40 -3.01
CA LEU A 8 -8.03 -4.05 -2.73
C LEU A 8 -8.61 -4.76 -3.96
N PHE A 9 -8.61 -4.11 -5.11
CA PHE A 9 -9.09 -4.72 -6.36
C PHE A 9 -8.21 -5.87 -6.82
N ALA A 10 -6.89 -5.73 -6.72
CA ALA A 10 -5.94 -6.80 -7.05
C ALA A 10 -6.10 -8.04 -6.16
N CYS A 11 -6.51 -7.83 -4.90
CA CYS A 11 -6.74 -8.89 -3.93
C CYS A 11 -8.17 -9.46 -3.95
N ALA A 12 -9.07 -8.93 -4.78
CA ALA A 12 -10.48 -9.31 -4.77
C ALA A 12 -10.77 -10.74 -5.30
N ASN A 13 -9.80 -11.39 -5.94
CA ASN A 13 -9.94 -12.75 -6.46
C ASN A 13 -9.09 -13.80 -5.72
N LYS A 14 -8.75 -13.53 -4.45
CA LYS A 14 -7.95 -14.48 -3.66
C LYS A 14 -8.73 -15.77 -3.37
N PRO A 15 -8.06 -16.97 -3.45
CA PRO A 15 -8.72 -18.26 -3.21
C PRO A 15 -9.34 -18.42 -1.82
N GLU A 16 -8.82 -17.69 -0.82
CA GLU A 16 -9.29 -17.71 0.56
C GLU A 16 -10.63 -17.03 0.75
N LEU A 17 -11.08 -16.21 -0.22
CA LEU A 17 -12.38 -15.54 -0.17
C LEU A 17 -13.50 -16.52 -0.56
N PRO A 18 -14.71 -16.41 0.02
CA PRO A 18 -15.88 -17.12 -0.44
C PRO A 18 -16.14 -16.85 -1.94
N GLU A 19 -16.57 -17.85 -2.70
CA GLU A 19 -16.74 -17.76 -4.15
C GLU A 19 -17.64 -16.58 -4.57
N ASP A 20 -18.72 -16.33 -3.83
CA ASP A 20 -19.66 -15.23 -4.08
C ASP A 20 -19.06 -13.84 -3.86
N TYR A 21 -17.89 -13.74 -3.24
CA TYR A 21 -17.18 -12.49 -2.97
C TYR A 21 -15.90 -12.35 -3.80
N ARG A 22 -15.67 -13.22 -4.78
CA ARG A 22 -14.51 -13.13 -5.68
C ARG A 22 -14.87 -12.37 -6.92
N PHE A 23 -14.01 -11.41 -7.27
CA PHE A 23 -14.15 -10.61 -8.47
C PHE A 23 -12.81 -10.52 -9.19
N ASP A 24 -12.83 -10.79 -10.48
CA ASP A 24 -11.65 -10.65 -11.35
C ASP A 24 -11.73 -9.30 -12.05
N PHE A 25 -11.04 -8.32 -11.50
CA PHE A 25 -11.04 -6.95 -12.00
C PHE A 25 -9.92 -6.70 -13.00
N ASN A 26 -10.26 -6.04 -14.11
CA ASN A 26 -9.27 -5.46 -15.01
C ASN A 26 -8.81 -4.10 -14.44
N LEU A 27 -7.64 -4.08 -13.80
CA LEU A 27 -7.13 -2.89 -13.12
C LEU A 27 -6.82 -1.75 -14.10
N ALA A 28 -6.39 -2.05 -15.34
CA ALA A 28 -6.14 -1.04 -16.35
C ALA A 28 -7.44 -0.33 -16.76
N ASP A 29 -8.53 -1.07 -16.95
CA ASP A 29 -9.84 -0.51 -17.28
C ASP A 29 -10.40 0.33 -16.10
N ILE A 30 -10.21 -0.11 -14.87
CA ILE A 30 -10.59 0.67 -13.68
C ILE A 30 -9.81 1.99 -13.64
N ALA A 31 -8.51 1.97 -13.90
CA ALA A 31 -7.69 3.17 -13.93
C ALA A 31 -8.13 4.14 -15.04
N GLU A 32 -8.54 3.63 -16.22
CA GLU A 32 -9.11 4.43 -17.30
C GLU A 32 -10.42 5.12 -16.88
N VAL A 33 -11.32 4.40 -16.20
CA VAL A 33 -12.55 4.99 -15.66
C VAL A 33 -12.25 6.09 -14.65
N TRP A 34 -11.33 5.83 -13.73
CA TRP A 34 -11.00 6.79 -12.68
C TRP A 34 -10.32 8.06 -13.21
N ARG A 35 -9.43 7.92 -14.20
CA ARG A 35 -8.73 9.09 -14.77
C ARG A 35 -9.63 10.00 -15.60
N ARG A 36 -10.71 9.47 -16.20
CA ARG A 36 -11.57 10.21 -17.12
C ARG A 36 -12.90 10.63 -16.52
N GLY A 37 -13.53 9.81 -15.70
CA GLY A 37 -14.92 9.95 -15.30
C GLY A 37 -15.16 10.00 -13.78
N SER A 38 -14.15 10.31 -12.97
CA SER A 38 -14.30 10.36 -11.51
C SER A 38 -13.86 11.70 -10.93
N VAL A 39 -14.32 11.99 -9.70
CA VAL A 39 -13.94 13.20 -8.95
C VAL A 39 -12.46 13.19 -8.54
N VAL A 40 -11.79 12.04 -8.57
CA VAL A 40 -10.36 11.88 -8.22
C VAL A 40 -9.45 11.91 -9.43
N SER A 41 -9.95 12.28 -10.61
CA SER A 41 -9.14 12.40 -11.82
C SER A 41 -7.97 13.37 -11.59
N SER A 42 -6.79 12.95 -12.04
CA SER A 42 -5.55 13.71 -11.84
C SER A 42 -4.47 13.22 -12.80
N TRP A 43 -3.43 14.01 -13.00
CA TRP A 43 -2.26 13.57 -13.76
C TRP A 43 -1.62 12.31 -13.13
N LEU A 44 -1.64 12.19 -11.81
CA LEU A 44 -1.14 10.99 -11.14
C LEU A 44 -1.94 9.73 -11.51
N LEU A 45 -3.24 9.84 -11.70
CA LEU A 45 -4.07 8.73 -12.23
C LEU A 45 -3.81 8.45 -13.71
N ASP A 46 -3.48 9.47 -14.52
CA ASP A 46 -3.05 9.24 -15.92
C ASP A 46 -1.78 8.39 -15.95
N LEU A 47 -0.80 8.69 -15.10
CA LEU A 47 0.43 7.90 -14.96
C LEU A 47 0.16 6.48 -14.44
N THR A 48 -0.77 6.33 -13.49
CA THR A 48 -1.20 5.02 -12.99
C THR A 48 -1.84 4.19 -14.09
N ALA A 49 -2.73 4.76 -14.88
CA ALA A 49 -3.37 4.09 -16.01
C ALA A 49 -2.35 3.66 -17.07
N SER A 50 -1.36 4.51 -17.39
CA SER A 50 -0.27 4.17 -18.30
C SER A 50 0.53 2.97 -17.79
N ALA A 51 0.94 2.97 -16.53
CA ALA A 51 1.71 1.87 -15.93
C ALA A 51 0.93 0.55 -15.95
N LEU A 52 -0.35 0.56 -15.61
CA LEU A 52 -1.20 -0.64 -15.61
C LEU A 52 -1.54 -1.13 -17.02
N ALA A 53 -1.59 -0.25 -18.01
CA ALA A 53 -1.74 -0.64 -19.42
C ALA A 53 -0.49 -1.34 -19.96
N GLU A 54 0.70 -0.90 -19.55
CA GLU A 54 1.98 -1.51 -19.92
C GLU A 54 2.20 -2.87 -19.24
N ASN A 55 1.91 -2.96 -17.95
CA ASN A 55 2.07 -4.19 -17.15
C ASN A 55 1.01 -4.25 -16.05
N PRO A 56 -0.14 -4.92 -16.28
CA PRO A 56 -1.23 -4.98 -15.30
C PRO A 56 -0.87 -5.58 -13.93
N SER A 57 0.14 -6.44 -13.89
CA SER A 57 0.63 -7.06 -12.65
C SER A 57 1.72 -6.25 -11.94
N LEU A 58 2.26 -5.21 -12.59
CA LEU A 58 3.41 -4.43 -12.13
C LEU A 58 4.63 -5.28 -11.71
N SER A 59 4.78 -6.47 -12.30
CA SER A 59 5.80 -7.46 -11.93
C SER A 59 7.25 -6.98 -12.14
N ASN A 60 7.43 -5.89 -12.89
CA ASN A 60 8.70 -5.20 -13.08
C ASN A 60 9.11 -4.27 -11.93
N PHE A 61 8.26 -4.10 -10.92
CA PHE A 61 8.54 -3.30 -9.73
C PHE A 61 8.61 -4.17 -8.47
N THR A 62 9.52 -3.84 -7.57
CA THR A 62 9.71 -4.58 -6.31
C THR A 62 8.85 -4.07 -5.15
N GLY A 63 8.23 -2.90 -5.29
CA GLY A 63 7.52 -2.24 -4.21
C GLY A 63 8.42 -1.48 -3.21
N PHE A 64 9.73 -1.39 -3.49
CA PHE A 64 10.67 -0.59 -2.70
C PHE A 64 10.51 0.89 -3.05
N VAL A 65 9.80 1.66 -2.22
CA VAL A 65 9.46 3.06 -2.51
C VAL A 65 10.39 4.02 -1.78
N GLN A 66 11.21 4.74 -2.54
CA GLN A 66 12.08 5.79 -2.01
C GLN A 66 11.31 7.09 -1.77
N ASP A 67 11.87 7.95 -0.93
CA ASP A 67 11.46 9.34 -0.76
C ASP A 67 12.64 10.27 -1.09
N SER A 68 12.36 11.46 -1.59
CA SER A 68 13.37 12.48 -1.96
C SER A 68 13.57 13.57 -0.91
N GLY A 69 12.80 13.53 0.18
CA GLY A 69 12.97 14.40 1.34
C GLY A 69 11.83 15.40 1.57
N GLU A 70 11.02 15.71 0.57
CA GLU A 70 9.96 16.73 0.65
C GLU A 70 8.91 16.39 1.72
N GLY A 71 8.52 15.11 1.81
CA GLY A 71 7.61 14.64 2.86
C GLY A 71 8.18 14.80 4.26
N ARG A 72 9.49 14.56 4.44
CA ARG A 72 10.19 14.74 5.71
C ARG A 72 10.20 16.21 6.11
N TRP A 73 10.59 17.09 5.21
CA TRP A 73 10.65 18.53 5.47
C TRP A 73 9.27 19.12 5.77
N THR A 74 8.25 18.69 5.07
CA THR A 74 6.88 19.13 5.30
C THR A 74 6.39 18.71 6.70
N ILE A 75 6.66 17.47 7.12
CA ILE A 75 6.29 17.01 8.46
C ILE A 75 7.09 17.77 9.53
N GLN A 76 8.37 18.04 9.30
CA GLN A 76 9.18 18.82 10.22
C GLN A 76 8.63 20.24 10.41
N THR A 77 8.25 20.90 9.32
CA THR A 77 7.59 22.21 9.36
C THR A 77 6.26 22.13 10.13
N ALA A 78 5.46 21.09 9.88
CA ALA A 78 4.20 20.90 10.60
C ALA A 78 4.41 20.73 12.12
N ILE A 79 5.48 20.07 12.54
CA ILE A 79 5.84 19.95 13.97
C ILE A 79 6.21 21.33 14.55
N GLU A 80 6.99 22.13 13.84
CA GLU A 80 7.39 23.47 14.26
C GLU A 80 6.20 24.42 14.36
N GLU A 81 5.23 24.28 13.47
CA GLU A 81 3.99 25.08 13.42
C GLU A 81 2.85 24.53 14.28
N ALA A 82 3.03 23.37 14.93
CA ALA A 82 2.00 22.65 15.67
C ALA A 82 0.74 22.31 14.83
N VAL A 83 0.93 21.99 13.55
CA VAL A 83 -0.14 21.59 12.62
C VAL A 83 -0.23 20.07 12.51
N PRO A 84 -1.40 19.45 12.70
CA PRO A 84 -1.56 18.02 12.52
C PRO A 84 -1.52 17.65 11.02
N VAL A 85 -0.72 16.65 10.66
CA VAL A 85 -0.55 16.16 9.29
C VAL A 85 -0.61 14.63 9.23
N ASP A 86 -1.62 14.05 9.85
CA ASP A 86 -1.75 12.59 10.05
C ASP A 86 -1.64 11.81 8.74
N VAL A 87 -2.36 12.20 7.70
CA VAL A 87 -2.36 11.50 6.40
C VAL A 87 -0.98 11.57 5.73
N LEU A 88 -0.34 12.73 5.78
CA LEU A 88 0.98 12.94 5.18
C LEU A 88 2.05 12.17 5.94
N ALA A 89 2.01 12.16 7.27
CA ALA A 89 2.92 11.38 8.11
C ALA A 89 2.76 9.88 7.85
N THR A 90 1.53 9.37 7.78
CA THR A 90 1.24 7.98 7.45
C THR A 90 1.78 7.60 6.06
N SER A 91 1.64 8.49 5.08
CA SER A 91 2.17 8.27 3.72
C SER A 91 3.70 8.16 3.70
N LEU A 92 4.41 8.97 4.47
CA LEU A 92 5.87 8.86 4.61
C LEU A 92 6.29 7.55 5.29
N PHE A 93 5.60 7.17 6.36
CA PHE A 93 5.90 5.93 7.09
C PHE A 93 5.59 4.68 6.25
N ALA A 94 4.58 4.73 5.38
CA ALA A 94 4.32 3.67 4.41
C ALA A 94 5.53 3.47 3.47
N ARG A 95 6.19 4.56 3.03
CA ARG A 95 7.43 4.48 2.24
C ARG A 95 8.56 3.84 3.04
N PHE A 96 8.73 4.19 4.31
CA PHE A 96 9.75 3.55 5.17
C PHE A 96 9.48 2.05 5.33
N ARG A 97 8.23 1.68 5.55
CA ARG A 97 7.81 0.27 5.67
C ARG A 97 8.07 -0.51 4.39
N SER A 98 7.88 0.08 3.23
CA SER A 98 8.12 -0.60 1.95
C SER A 98 9.58 -1.04 1.74
N ARG A 99 10.52 -0.52 2.54
CA ARG A 99 11.96 -0.82 2.49
C ARG A 99 12.41 -1.81 3.55
N GLN A 100 11.48 -2.33 4.35
CA GLN A 100 11.79 -3.18 5.49
C GLN A 100 10.97 -4.48 5.41
N GLU A 101 11.64 -5.59 5.59
CA GLU A 101 11.02 -6.90 5.74
C GLU A 101 11.31 -7.44 7.15
N ASN A 102 10.30 -8.06 7.79
CA ASN A 102 10.45 -8.72 9.08
C ASN A 102 11.09 -7.82 10.15
N THR A 103 10.50 -6.66 10.40
CA THR A 103 11.07 -5.67 11.32
C THR A 103 11.24 -6.23 12.73
N PHE A 104 12.14 -5.64 13.51
CA PHE A 104 12.31 -6.01 14.92
C PHE A 104 11.03 -5.80 15.73
N ALA A 105 10.23 -4.78 15.38
CA ALA A 105 8.93 -4.54 15.98
C ALA A 105 7.96 -5.72 15.73
N ASP A 106 7.89 -6.22 14.51
CA ASP A 106 7.05 -7.38 14.18
C ASP A 106 7.52 -8.65 14.91
N LYS A 107 8.84 -8.84 15.03
CA LYS A 107 9.43 -9.95 15.82
C LYS A 107 9.07 -9.88 17.31
N ILE A 108 9.07 -8.67 17.89
CA ILE A 108 8.63 -8.48 19.29
C ILE A 108 7.15 -8.82 19.43
N LEU A 109 6.30 -8.41 18.49
CA LEU A 109 4.86 -8.75 18.52
C LEU A 109 4.64 -10.26 18.47
N SER A 110 5.34 -10.96 17.58
CA SER A 110 5.32 -12.43 17.54
C SER A 110 5.80 -13.06 18.84
N ALA A 111 6.90 -12.57 19.39
CA ALA A 111 7.43 -13.06 20.67
C ALA A 111 6.45 -12.84 21.84
N MET A 112 5.82 -11.67 21.92
CA MET A 112 4.80 -11.38 22.93
C MET A 112 3.60 -12.33 22.81
N ARG A 113 3.10 -12.58 21.60
CA ARG A 113 2.00 -13.53 21.36
C ARG A 113 2.38 -14.95 21.79
N ASN A 114 3.60 -15.37 21.48
CA ASN A 114 4.10 -16.68 21.90
C ASN A 114 4.15 -16.80 23.43
N LYS A 115 4.71 -15.81 24.12
CA LYS A 115 4.82 -15.80 25.58
C LYS A 115 3.48 -15.66 26.29
N PHE A 116 2.56 -14.91 25.75
CA PHE A 116 1.25 -14.67 26.35
C PHE A 116 0.29 -15.87 26.21
N GLY A 117 0.20 -16.47 25.02
CA GLY A 117 -0.79 -17.52 24.71
C GLY A 117 -0.23 -18.77 24.03
N GLY A 118 1.09 -18.94 23.96
CA GLY A 118 1.72 -20.10 23.31
C GLY A 118 1.51 -20.14 21.79
N HIS A 119 1.11 -19.01 21.17
CA HIS A 119 0.91 -18.95 19.73
C HIS A 119 2.23 -19.15 18.98
N ILE A 120 2.29 -20.19 18.16
CA ILE A 120 3.45 -20.47 17.32
C ILE A 120 3.32 -19.65 16.02
N GLU A 121 4.40 -18.99 15.65
CA GLU A 121 4.48 -18.27 14.38
C GLU A 121 4.44 -19.27 13.20
N LYS A 122 3.64 -18.95 12.18
CA LYS A 122 3.66 -19.74 10.94
C LYS A 122 4.99 -19.49 10.20
N PRO A 123 5.59 -20.53 9.57
CA PRO A 123 6.77 -20.34 8.75
C PRO A 123 6.51 -19.32 7.65
N ALA A 124 7.50 -18.49 7.33
CA ALA A 124 7.42 -17.58 6.19
C ALA A 124 7.25 -18.41 4.90
N GLY A 125 6.13 -18.23 4.20
CA GLY A 125 5.85 -18.93 2.94
C GLY A 125 4.79 -20.03 3.00
N GLY A 126 4.00 -20.10 4.09
CA GLY A 126 2.83 -20.97 4.18
C GLY A 126 1.54 -20.23 3.89
#